data_670dbbb56897238fc1c1fc40fa68ddb5
#
_entry.id   670dbbb56897238fc1c1fc40fa68ddb5
#
_cell.length_a   1.000
_cell.length_b   1.000
_cell.length_c   1.000
_cell.angle_alpha   90.00
_cell.angle_beta   90.00
_cell.angle_gamma   90.00
#
_symmetry.space_group_name_H-M   'P 1'
#
loop_
_entity.id
_entity.type
_entity.pdbx_description
1 polymer ?
#
loop_
_entity_poly.entity_id
_entity_poly.type
_entity_poly.pdbx_seq_one_letter_code
_entity_poly.pdbx_strand_id
1 'polypeptide(L)'
;LAYSEAPKNPLIVSFKGNVDFFRPQLLGGSKKNALYNYEKAVELFEQQNQTTHNWNYLATLLSMAQAYEKTGNLKKADLVCQKILHLAPNFKYVKEVYYPQLTKKLADSF
;
A
#
# COMPACT_ATOMS: atom_id res chain seq x y z
N LEU A 1 -14.60 -24.02 1.82
CA LEU A 1 -13.64 -23.87 2.90
C LEU A 1 -13.40 -22.42 3.23
N ALA A 2 -13.26 -22.13 4.53
CA ALA A 2 -13.01 -20.77 4.98
C ALA A 2 -11.73 -20.20 4.33
N TYR A 3 -10.73 -21.04 4.11
CA TYR A 3 -9.49 -20.61 3.52
C TYR A 3 -9.66 -20.10 2.10
N SER A 4 -10.51 -20.74 1.30
CA SER A 4 -10.77 -20.29 -0.06
C SER A 4 -11.60 -19.02 -0.11
N GLU A 5 -12.30 -18.69 0.97
CA GLU A 5 -13.04 -17.44 1.07
C GLU A 5 -12.16 -16.27 1.54
N ALA A 6 -11.07 -16.56 2.25
CA ALA A 6 -10.19 -15.55 2.82
C ALA A 6 -9.69 -14.53 1.79
N PRO A 7 -9.32 -14.92 0.56
CA PRO A 7 -8.85 -13.96 -0.45
C PRO A 7 -9.84 -12.88 -0.84
N LYS A 8 -11.11 -13.02 -0.45
CA LYS A 8 -12.13 -12.02 -0.76
C LYS A 8 -12.29 -10.96 0.32
N ASN A 9 -11.56 -11.10 1.44
CA ASN A 9 -11.61 -10.12 2.52
C ASN A 9 -10.41 -9.19 2.42
N PRO A 10 -10.62 -7.91 2.06
CA PRO A 10 -9.51 -6.98 1.86
C PRO A 10 -8.67 -6.77 3.12
N LEU A 11 -9.28 -6.81 4.31
CA LEU A 11 -8.52 -6.64 5.56
C LEU A 11 -7.55 -7.80 5.79
N ILE A 12 -7.99 -9.02 5.51
CA ILE A 12 -7.14 -10.20 5.68
C ILE A 12 -5.97 -10.13 4.69
N VAL A 13 -6.25 -9.77 3.44
CA VAL A 13 -5.21 -9.69 2.42
C VAL A 13 -4.21 -8.58 2.73
N SER A 14 -4.72 -7.42 3.19
CA SER A 14 -3.86 -6.32 3.64
C SER A 14 -2.96 -6.75 4.79
N PHE A 15 -3.51 -7.50 5.75
CA PHE A 15 -2.74 -8.00 6.88
C PHE A 15 -1.63 -8.97 6.43
N LYS A 16 -1.93 -9.83 5.47
CA LYS A 16 -0.90 -10.71 4.88
C LYS A 16 0.22 -9.88 4.26
N GLY A 17 -0.13 -8.80 3.59
CA GLY A 17 0.85 -7.87 3.04
C GLY A 17 1.76 -7.31 4.14
N ASN A 18 1.18 -6.92 5.26
CA ASN A 18 1.96 -6.40 6.39
C ASN A 18 2.92 -7.46 6.94
N VAL A 19 2.47 -8.70 7.05
CA VAL A 19 3.33 -9.79 7.51
C VAL A 19 4.50 -9.96 6.57
N ASP A 20 4.26 -10.00 5.26
CA ASP A 20 5.34 -10.15 4.28
C ASP A 20 6.29 -8.95 4.29
N PHE A 21 5.76 -7.74 4.48
CA PHE A 21 6.56 -6.52 4.44
C PHE A 21 7.50 -6.40 5.63
N PHE A 22 7.00 -6.72 6.83
CA PHE A 22 7.75 -6.48 8.06
C PHE A 22 8.53 -7.69 8.56
N ARG A 23 8.26 -8.89 8.04
CA ARG A 23 9.03 -10.07 8.41
C ARG A 23 10.43 -9.95 7.80
N PRO A 24 11.50 -10.28 8.57
CA PRO A 24 12.84 -10.30 7.98
C PRO A 24 12.93 -11.28 6.81
N GLN A 25 13.73 -10.93 5.82
CA GLN A 25 13.89 -11.75 4.62
C GLN A 25 14.35 -13.17 4.95
N LEU A 26 15.25 -13.31 5.94
CA LEU A 26 15.74 -14.61 6.38
C LEU A 26 14.62 -15.50 6.94
N LEU A 27 13.52 -14.89 7.41
CA LEU A 27 12.37 -15.60 7.97
C LEU A 27 11.21 -15.67 6.99
N GLY A 28 11.47 -15.44 5.71
CA GLY A 28 10.45 -15.57 4.68
C GLY A 28 9.76 -14.27 4.28
N GLY A 29 10.21 -13.13 4.81
CA GLY A 29 9.65 -11.84 4.41
C GLY A 29 9.99 -11.49 2.97
N SER A 30 9.09 -10.76 2.31
CA SER A 30 9.28 -10.39 0.91
C SER A 30 8.52 -9.11 0.60
N LYS A 31 9.25 -8.07 0.19
CA LYS A 31 8.62 -6.82 -0.25
C LYS A 31 7.78 -7.02 -1.51
N LYS A 32 8.20 -7.93 -2.40
CA LYS A 32 7.44 -8.26 -3.61
C LYS A 32 6.11 -8.94 -3.27
N ASN A 33 6.13 -9.90 -2.36
CA ASN A 33 4.90 -10.57 -1.94
C ASN A 33 3.98 -9.59 -1.19
N ALA A 34 4.56 -8.70 -0.39
CA ALA A 34 3.80 -7.67 0.28
C ALA A 34 3.09 -6.79 -0.75
N LEU A 35 3.81 -6.34 -1.77
CA LEU A 35 3.23 -5.51 -2.83
C LEU A 35 2.07 -6.23 -3.51
N TYR A 36 2.25 -7.51 -3.86
CA TYR A 36 1.19 -8.30 -4.47
C TYR A 36 -0.06 -8.32 -3.60
N ASN A 37 0.11 -8.57 -2.30
CA ASN A 37 -1.01 -8.62 -1.38
C ASN A 37 -1.67 -7.26 -1.20
N TYR A 38 -0.89 -6.18 -1.15
CA TYR A 38 -1.47 -4.83 -1.05
C TYR A 38 -2.27 -4.48 -2.30
N GLU A 39 -1.75 -4.79 -3.49
CA GLU A 39 -2.47 -4.56 -4.74
C GLU A 39 -3.79 -5.33 -4.75
N LYS A 40 -3.75 -6.57 -4.30
CA LYS A 40 -4.94 -7.41 -4.21
C LYS A 40 -5.96 -6.84 -3.22
N ALA A 41 -5.48 -6.39 -2.05
CA ALA A 41 -6.36 -5.79 -1.04
C ALA A 41 -7.02 -4.52 -1.55
N VAL A 42 -6.25 -3.64 -2.20
CA VAL A 42 -6.79 -2.41 -2.78
C VAL A 42 -7.88 -2.73 -3.80
N GLU A 43 -7.61 -3.68 -4.69
CA GLU A 43 -8.59 -4.10 -5.68
C GLU A 43 -9.88 -4.60 -5.01
N LEU A 44 -9.76 -5.41 -3.95
CA LEU A 44 -10.92 -5.92 -3.24
C LEU A 44 -11.72 -4.82 -2.54
N PHE A 45 -11.03 -3.85 -1.90
CA PHE A 45 -11.72 -2.69 -1.32
C PHE A 45 -12.53 -1.96 -2.38
N GLU A 46 -11.95 -1.76 -3.55
CA GLU A 46 -12.59 -1.02 -4.63
C GLU A 46 -13.76 -1.81 -5.23
N GLN A 47 -13.59 -3.10 -5.45
CA GLN A 47 -14.65 -3.96 -5.98
C GLN A 47 -15.85 -4.06 -5.03
N GLN A 48 -15.60 -3.99 -3.73
CA GLN A 48 -16.65 -4.10 -2.72
C GLN A 48 -17.21 -2.76 -2.29
N ASN A 49 -16.81 -1.67 -2.97
CA ASN A 49 -17.24 -0.31 -2.67
C ASN A 49 -16.94 0.09 -1.22
N GLN A 50 -15.80 -0.35 -0.70
CA GLN A 50 -15.37 -0.07 0.68
C GLN A 50 -14.24 0.93 0.68
N THR A 51 -14.44 2.07 0.00
CA THR A 51 -13.38 3.07 -0.16
C THR A 51 -13.68 4.40 0.53
N THR A 52 -14.96 4.79 0.62
CA THR A 52 -15.35 6.09 1.15
C THR A 52 -15.21 6.10 2.67
N HIS A 53 -14.48 7.09 3.19
CA HIS A 53 -14.24 7.24 4.62
C HIS A 53 -13.69 5.96 5.27
N ASN A 54 -12.95 5.17 4.51
CA ASN A 54 -12.40 3.91 4.99
C ASN A 54 -10.91 4.07 5.28
N TRP A 55 -10.58 4.19 6.57
CA TRP A 55 -9.21 4.34 7.00
C TRP A 55 -8.33 3.14 6.61
N ASN A 56 -8.90 1.94 6.65
CA ASN A 56 -8.16 0.73 6.28
C ASN A 56 -7.77 0.73 4.80
N TYR A 57 -8.65 1.26 3.96
CA TYR A 57 -8.33 1.41 2.54
C TYR A 57 -7.18 2.41 2.35
N LEU A 58 -7.26 3.56 3.00
CA LEU A 58 -6.20 4.58 2.90
C LEU A 58 -4.88 4.05 3.44
N ALA A 59 -4.91 3.34 4.57
CA ALA A 59 -3.70 2.74 5.13
C ALA A 59 -3.09 1.70 4.19
N THR A 60 -3.93 0.92 3.53
CA THR A 60 -3.45 -0.08 2.55
C THR A 60 -2.82 0.61 1.34
N LEU A 61 -3.43 1.71 0.87
CA LEU A 61 -2.82 2.49 -0.21
C LEU A 61 -1.44 3.00 0.19
N LEU A 62 -1.30 3.52 1.40
CA LEU A 62 0.01 3.99 1.88
C LEU A 62 1.01 2.84 1.95
N SER A 63 0.61 1.70 2.48
CA SER A 63 1.47 0.52 2.53
C SER A 63 1.89 0.08 1.13
N MET A 64 0.96 0.14 0.17
CA MET A 64 1.25 -0.18 -1.22
C MET A 64 2.28 0.79 -1.82
N ALA A 65 2.15 2.08 -1.53
CA ALA A 65 3.13 3.08 -1.97
C ALA A 65 4.52 2.75 -1.43
N GLN A 66 4.59 2.43 -0.14
CA GLN A 66 5.85 2.06 0.50
C GLN A 66 6.46 0.79 -0.11
N ALA A 67 5.62 -0.18 -0.46
CA ALA A 67 6.08 -1.41 -1.10
C ALA A 67 6.59 -1.13 -2.52
N TYR A 68 5.92 -0.25 -3.26
CA TYR A 68 6.45 0.18 -4.57
C TYR A 68 7.82 0.83 -4.42
N GLU A 69 7.97 1.70 -3.43
CA GLU A 69 9.25 2.35 -3.17
C GLU A 69 10.33 1.32 -2.89
N LYS A 70 10.06 0.36 -2.00
CA LYS A 70 11.03 -0.65 -1.60
C LYS A 70 11.39 -1.64 -2.71
N THR A 71 10.53 -1.78 -3.70
CA THR A 71 10.80 -2.64 -4.87
C THR A 71 11.34 -1.85 -6.06
N GLY A 72 11.64 -0.57 -5.86
CA GLY A 72 12.29 0.24 -6.88
C GLY A 72 11.37 0.96 -7.85
N ASN A 73 10.07 0.95 -7.61
CA ASN A 73 9.11 1.59 -8.52
C ASN A 73 8.62 2.92 -7.93
N LEU A 74 9.51 3.91 -7.96
CA LEU A 74 9.22 5.21 -7.37
C LEU A 74 8.08 5.95 -8.07
N LYS A 75 7.94 5.77 -9.38
CA LYS A 75 6.87 6.43 -10.12
C LYS A 75 5.49 5.93 -9.70
N LYS A 76 5.33 4.62 -9.51
CA LYS A 76 4.07 4.06 -9.05
C LYS A 76 3.79 4.48 -7.61
N ALA A 77 4.81 4.54 -6.76
CA ALA A 77 4.65 5.04 -5.40
C ALA A 77 4.13 6.48 -5.42
N ASP A 78 4.68 7.31 -6.29
CA ASP A 78 4.25 8.71 -6.45
C ASP A 78 2.77 8.79 -6.85
N LEU A 79 2.35 7.99 -7.82
CA LEU A 79 0.96 7.99 -8.27
C LEU A 79 0.01 7.56 -7.15
N VAL A 80 0.41 6.59 -6.32
CA VAL A 80 -0.41 6.16 -5.20
C VAL A 80 -0.53 7.28 -4.16
N CYS A 81 0.56 8.01 -3.89
CA CYS A 81 0.52 9.15 -2.98
C CYS A 81 -0.42 10.24 -3.48
N GLN A 82 -0.40 10.52 -4.79
CA GLN A 82 -1.32 11.48 -5.38
C GLN A 82 -2.78 11.04 -5.17
N LYS A 83 -3.05 9.75 -5.36
CA LYS A 83 -4.39 9.20 -5.14
C LYS A 83 -4.81 9.36 -3.68
N ILE A 84 -3.93 9.06 -2.74
CA ILE A 84 -4.22 9.22 -1.31
C ILE A 84 -4.59 10.67 -1.00
N LEU A 85 -3.80 11.62 -1.49
CA LEU A 85 -4.01 13.03 -1.21
C LEU A 85 -5.24 13.58 -1.91
N HIS A 86 -5.64 12.99 -3.03
CA HIS A 86 -6.90 13.32 -3.68
C HIS A 86 -8.09 12.87 -2.84
N LEU A 87 -8.00 11.66 -2.27
CA LEU A 87 -9.05 11.08 -1.44
C LEU A 87 -9.10 11.67 -0.04
N ALA A 88 -7.94 12.02 0.51
CA ALA A 88 -7.80 12.51 1.88
C ALA A 88 -6.76 13.63 1.92
N PRO A 89 -7.15 14.87 1.50
CA PRO A 89 -6.19 15.98 1.46
C PRO A 89 -5.59 16.33 2.82
N ASN A 90 -6.25 15.93 3.90
CA ASN A 90 -5.81 16.22 5.26
C ASN A 90 -4.99 15.08 5.88
N PHE A 91 -4.57 14.11 5.09
CA PHE A 91 -3.74 13.01 5.58
C PHE A 91 -2.33 13.56 5.84
N LYS A 92 -2.11 14.04 7.06
CA LYS A 92 -0.91 14.81 7.40
C LYS A 92 0.39 14.06 7.15
N TYR A 93 0.47 12.80 7.56
CA TYR A 93 1.71 12.04 7.39
C TYR A 93 2.12 11.96 5.92
N VAL A 94 1.17 11.66 5.04
CA VAL A 94 1.47 11.57 3.61
C VAL A 94 1.82 12.95 3.06
N LYS A 95 1.01 13.96 3.40
CA LYS A 95 1.20 15.31 2.86
C LYS A 95 2.50 15.96 3.31
N GLU A 96 2.84 15.82 4.59
CA GLU A 96 3.92 16.60 5.20
C GLU A 96 5.21 15.82 5.38
N VAL A 97 5.16 14.49 5.40
CA VAL A 97 6.32 13.65 5.68
C VAL A 97 6.65 12.72 4.53
N TYR A 98 5.76 11.79 4.23
CA TYR A 98 6.10 10.71 3.30
C TYR A 98 6.23 11.19 1.85
N TYR A 99 5.23 11.93 1.36
CA TYR A 99 5.25 12.37 -0.03
C TYR A 99 6.41 13.31 -0.36
N PRO A 100 6.76 14.29 0.50
CA PRO A 100 7.95 15.11 0.25
C PRO A 100 9.23 14.30 0.19
N GLN A 101 9.39 13.30 1.04
CA GLN A 101 10.57 12.42 1.02
C GLN A 101 10.61 11.60 -0.27
N LEU A 102 9.47 11.10 -0.71
CA LEU A 102 9.36 10.30 -1.93
C LEU A 102 9.67 11.14 -3.17
N THR A 103 9.14 12.36 -3.24
CA THR A 103 9.38 13.24 -4.39
C THR A 103 10.85 13.64 -4.48
N LYS A 104 11.50 13.81 -3.35
CA LYS A 104 12.95 14.08 -3.33
C LYS A 104 13.72 12.87 -3.88
N LYS A 105 13.39 11.67 -3.43
CA LYS A 105 14.00 10.45 -3.97
C LYS A 105 13.80 10.33 -5.47
N LEU A 106 12.58 10.62 -5.94
CA LEU A 106 12.26 10.53 -7.35
C LEU A 106 13.08 11.54 -8.15
N ALA A 107 13.20 12.77 -7.66
CA ALA A 107 14.01 13.79 -8.32
C ALA A 107 15.50 13.39 -8.37
N ASP A 108 16.01 12.81 -7.30
CA ASP A 108 17.42 12.41 -7.21
C ASP A 108 17.73 11.20 -8.10
N SER A 109 16.69 10.49 -8.61
CA SER A 109 16.90 9.29 -9.43
C SER A 109 17.07 9.61 -10.93
N PHE A 110 16.93 10.88 -11.33
CA PHE A 110 17.09 11.29 -12.73
C PHE A 110 18.48 11.85 -13.00
#